data_3df73a11e4f01acca7aeb9426828a219
#
_entry.id   3df73a11e4f01acca7aeb9426828a219
#
_cell.length_a   1.000
_cell.length_b   1.000
_cell.length_c   1.000
_cell.angle_alpha   90.00
_cell.angle_beta   90.00
_cell.angle_gamma   90.00
#
_symmetry.space_group_name_H-M   'P 1'
#
loop_
_entity.id
_entity.type
_entity.pdbx_description
1 polymer ?
#
loop_
_entity_poly.entity_id
_entity_poly.type
_entity_poly.pdbx_seq_one_letter_code
_entity_poly.pdbx_strand_id
1 'polypeptide(L)'
;MTIERDGALKSVPFLKKGENMTLDKTKVVYQIYPKSFKDTTGNGLGDFRGIIEKLPYLKNLGVDMIWLNPFYPSPQRDNGYDISDYTAVDPIFGDMADFEEMVKVGQQHGIDFMLDMVLNHCSIEHEWFQKALAGDSYYQDFFILRDGPTDWLSKFGGSAWAPFGDTGKYYLHLYDVTQADLNWRNPNVRQELFKVVNFWRDKGVKGFRFDVINVIGKDEVLLDCPEQDGKPAYTDKPIVHDYLRMMNEATFGQDDSFMTVGEMSATTIENCILYTAPDRQELSMAFNFHHLKVDYEAGQKWTLKAFDFEELKRLFHTWGKEMSDHDGWSALFWNNHDQPRALNRFVDVEDFRNEGATMLAASIHLSRGTPYIYMGEEIGMVDPDYDSMEDYVDVESLNAYQSLLAEGQSPEAAFRIIKAKSRDNSRTPMQWDDSVNAGFTTGTPWLKAGKSYPLINVENEIKGPIFTFYQKLIALRKELPIIAEGSYQPAYEDSPQVYAFEREWQGQKLLVLNNFYADPITVDILPDYQNGQVLLSNYGKTQIDHVMTLQPYETLAILVGEN
;
A
#
# COMPACT_ATOMS: atom_id res chain seq x y z
N MET A 1 -5.80 -57.06 13.62
CA MET A 1 -5.79 -56.18 12.47
C MET A 1 -5.20 -54.85 12.93
N THR A 2 -3.92 -54.70 12.72
CA THR A 2 -3.10 -53.57 13.09
C THR A 2 -3.19 -52.56 11.94
N ILE A 3 -3.58 -51.32 12.22
CA ILE A 3 -3.54 -50.21 11.25
C ILE A 3 -2.21 -49.50 11.51
N GLU A 4 -1.32 -49.60 10.55
CA GLU A 4 -0.07 -48.83 10.50
C GLU A 4 -0.38 -47.35 10.18
N ARG A 5 0.14 -46.48 11.04
CA ARG A 5 0.26 -45.04 10.80
C ARG A 5 1.62 -44.78 10.17
N ASP A 6 1.64 -44.48 8.92
CA ASP A 6 2.80 -43.78 8.29
C ASP A 6 2.30 -42.86 7.18
N GLY A 7 2.02 -41.63 7.56
CA GLY A 7 1.88 -40.49 6.66
C GLY A 7 3.19 -39.70 6.68
N ALA A 8 4.23 -40.22 6.05
CA ALA A 8 5.46 -39.47 5.86
C ALA A 8 5.22 -38.31 4.90
N LEU A 9 5.30 -37.10 5.40
CA LEU A 9 5.47 -35.88 4.61
C LEU A 9 6.70 -36.07 3.70
N LYS A 10 6.50 -36.13 2.40
CA LYS A 10 7.58 -36.11 1.42
C LYS A 10 8.37 -34.84 1.64
N SER A 11 9.64 -34.96 1.99
CA SER A 11 10.59 -33.88 2.05
C SER A 11 10.71 -33.22 0.67
N VAL A 12 10.19 -31.99 0.55
CA VAL A 12 10.52 -31.10 -0.58
C VAL A 12 11.99 -30.71 -0.44
N PRO A 13 12.78 -30.68 -1.51
CA PRO A 13 14.19 -30.33 -1.41
C PRO A 13 14.35 -28.91 -0.85
N PHE A 14 15.01 -28.80 0.27
CA PHE A 14 15.42 -27.53 0.86
C PHE A 14 16.28 -26.75 -0.13
N LEU A 15 15.97 -25.47 -0.34
CA LEU A 15 16.93 -24.51 -0.90
C LEU A 15 18.22 -24.62 -0.07
N LYS A 16 19.36 -24.72 -0.73
CA LYS A 16 20.64 -24.77 -0.04
C LYS A 16 20.82 -23.50 0.78
N LYS A 17 21.14 -23.65 2.04
CA LYS A 17 21.50 -22.55 2.94
C LYS A 17 22.54 -21.66 2.24
N GLY A 18 22.13 -20.43 1.81
CA GLY A 18 22.99 -19.45 1.13
C GLY A 18 22.52 -18.97 -0.24
N GLU A 19 21.35 -19.38 -0.74
CA GLU A 19 20.74 -18.75 -1.92
C GLU A 19 19.85 -17.59 -1.47
N ASN A 20 20.13 -16.37 -1.97
CA ASN A 20 19.34 -15.15 -1.67
C ASN A 20 17.98 -15.25 -2.35
N MET A 21 16.95 -14.63 -1.75
CA MET A 21 15.66 -14.42 -2.40
C MET A 21 15.87 -13.63 -3.69
N THR A 22 15.34 -14.14 -4.81
CA THR A 22 15.46 -13.47 -6.11
C THR A 22 14.16 -12.70 -6.39
N LEU A 23 14.20 -11.37 -6.20
CA LEU A 23 13.09 -10.49 -6.52
C LEU A 23 13.14 -10.07 -7.99
N ASP A 24 12.05 -10.24 -8.74
CA ASP A 24 11.90 -9.62 -10.06
C ASP A 24 11.62 -8.12 -9.91
N LYS A 25 12.68 -7.33 -9.98
CA LYS A 25 12.66 -5.88 -9.81
C LYS A 25 12.04 -5.12 -10.98
N THR A 26 11.74 -5.80 -12.09
CA THR A 26 11.09 -5.18 -13.26
C THR A 26 9.59 -5.05 -13.10
N LYS A 27 8.98 -5.81 -12.18
CA LYS A 27 7.52 -5.84 -11.99
C LYS A 27 6.98 -4.51 -11.46
N VAL A 28 5.75 -4.22 -11.90
CA VAL A 28 4.92 -3.09 -11.44
C VAL A 28 3.62 -3.65 -10.90
N VAL A 29 3.23 -3.19 -9.71
CA VAL A 29 2.02 -3.65 -9.01
C VAL A 29 0.91 -2.62 -9.16
N TYR A 30 -0.32 -3.07 -9.40
CA TYR A 30 -1.52 -2.24 -9.43
C TYR A 30 -2.44 -2.63 -8.26
N GLN A 31 -2.79 -1.68 -7.41
CA GLN A 31 -3.67 -1.92 -6.29
C GLN A 31 -5.13 -1.70 -6.68
N ILE A 32 -5.97 -2.69 -6.44
CA ILE A 32 -7.42 -2.62 -6.57
C ILE A 32 -8.07 -2.63 -5.18
N TYR A 33 -8.95 -1.66 -4.94
CA TYR A 33 -9.92 -1.68 -3.85
C TYR A 33 -11.22 -2.32 -4.38
N PRO A 34 -11.50 -3.62 -4.13
CA PRO A 34 -12.52 -4.38 -4.84
C PRO A 34 -13.90 -3.75 -4.78
N LYS A 35 -14.31 -3.24 -3.60
CA LYS A 35 -15.62 -2.58 -3.40
C LYS A 35 -15.91 -1.44 -4.38
N SER A 36 -14.87 -0.81 -4.91
CA SER A 36 -14.98 0.42 -5.72
C SER A 36 -14.45 0.26 -7.14
N PHE A 37 -14.07 -0.95 -7.58
CA PHE A 37 -13.44 -1.09 -8.89
C PHE A 37 -14.46 -1.20 -10.02
N LYS A 38 -15.32 -2.23 -10.02
CA LYS A 38 -16.39 -2.41 -11.00
C LYS A 38 -17.45 -3.35 -10.45
N ASP A 39 -18.71 -2.90 -10.47
CA ASP A 39 -19.89 -3.70 -10.10
C ASP A 39 -20.57 -4.24 -11.37
N THR A 40 -20.75 -5.55 -11.43
CA THR A 40 -21.48 -6.23 -12.52
C THR A 40 -22.88 -6.66 -12.13
N THR A 41 -23.22 -6.64 -10.86
CA THR A 41 -24.51 -7.12 -10.32
C THR A 41 -25.53 -6.01 -10.14
N GLY A 42 -25.12 -4.76 -10.07
CA GLY A 42 -25.96 -3.60 -9.81
C GLY A 42 -26.31 -3.42 -8.33
N ASN A 43 -25.58 -4.06 -7.41
CA ASN A 43 -25.80 -3.92 -5.97
C ASN A 43 -25.06 -2.72 -5.34
N GLY A 44 -24.25 -2.00 -6.12
CA GLY A 44 -23.48 -0.85 -5.69
C GLY A 44 -22.10 -1.17 -5.13
N LEU A 45 -21.68 -2.43 -5.15
CA LEU A 45 -20.37 -2.90 -4.71
C LEU A 45 -19.64 -3.58 -5.87
N GLY A 46 -18.35 -3.30 -6.01
CA GLY A 46 -17.52 -3.98 -6.99
C GLY A 46 -17.37 -5.47 -6.67
N ASP A 47 -17.12 -6.26 -7.70
CA ASP A 47 -17.05 -7.71 -7.62
C ASP A 47 -15.93 -8.32 -8.47
N PHE A 48 -15.63 -9.61 -8.30
CA PHE A 48 -14.59 -10.31 -9.06
C PHE A 48 -14.88 -10.38 -10.56
N ARG A 49 -16.15 -10.48 -10.95
CA ARG A 49 -16.54 -10.45 -12.37
C ARG A 49 -16.21 -9.12 -13.00
N GLY A 50 -16.37 -8.01 -12.25
CA GLY A 50 -15.95 -6.68 -12.68
C GLY A 50 -14.44 -6.57 -12.83
N ILE A 51 -13.65 -7.18 -11.95
CA ILE A 51 -12.19 -7.23 -12.10
C ILE A 51 -11.83 -8.03 -13.37
N ILE A 52 -12.42 -9.21 -13.58
CA ILE A 52 -12.20 -10.03 -14.78
C ILE A 52 -12.50 -9.23 -16.06
N GLU A 53 -13.62 -8.50 -16.09
CA GLU A 53 -14.00 -7.64 -17.23
C GLU A 53 -12.93 -6.60 -17.56
N LYS A 54 -12.21 -6.09 -16.56
CA LYS A 54 -11.23 -5.00 -16.70
C LYS A 54 -9.77 -5.48 -16.80
N LEU A 55 -9.50 -6.79 -16.76
CA LEU A 55 -8.15 -7.32 -16.98
C LEU A 55 -7.51 -6.90 -18.33
N PRO A 56 -8.24 -6.81 -19.46
CA PRO A 56 -7.68 -6.29 -20.71
C PRO A 56 -7.22 -4.83 -20.59
N TYR A 57 -7.91 -3.99 -19.82
CA TYR A 57 -7.49 -2.60 -19.54
C TYR A 57 -6.17 -2.58 -18.77
N LEU A 58 -6.05 -3.38 -17.71
CA LEU A 58 -4.83 -3.47 -16.90
C LEU A 58 -3.67 -4.06 -17.69
N LYS A 59 -3.93 -5.04 -18.57
CA LYS A 59 -2.93 -5.54 -19.52
C LYS A 59 -2.47 -4.45 -20.49
N ASN A 60 -3.38 -3.61 -20.97
CA ASN A 60 -3.04 -2.47 -21.84
C ASN A 60 -2.17 -1.44 -21.10
N LEU A 61 -2.42 -1.19 -19.82
CA LEU A 61 -1.56 -0.36 -18.97
C LEU A 61 -0.15 -0.94 -18.84
N GLY A 62 -0.03 -2.28 -18.80
CA GLY A 62 1.23 -3.00 -18.78
C GLY A 62 1.68 -3.50 -17.41
N VAL A 63 0.81 -3.47 -16.39
CA VAL A 63 1.12 -3.97 -15.04
C VAL A 63 1.29 -5.48 -15.01
N ASP A 64 2.03 -5.97 -14.01
CA ASP A 64 2.45 -7.36 -13.90
C ASP A 64 1.74 -8.11 -12.78
N MET A 65 1.28 -7.38 -11.78
CA MET A 65 0.64 -7.95 -10.59
C MET A 65 -0.48 -7.03 -10.10
N ILE A 66 -1.56 -7.62 -9.61
CA ILE A 66 -2.67 -6.91 -8.96
C ILE A 66 -2.64 -7.22 -7.48
N TRP A 67 -2.50 -6.19 -6.64
CA TRP A 67 -2.76 -6.29 -5.22
C TRP A 67 -4.24 -6.03 -4.94
N LEU A 68 -4.93 -7.01 -4.37
CA LEU A 68 -6.32 -6.91 -3.92
C LEU A 68 -6.38 -6.59 -2.43
N ASN A 69 -7.08 -5.50 -2.05
CA ASN A 69 -7.47 -5.29 -0.67
C ASN A 69 -8.38 -6.43 -0.17
N PRO A 70 -8.59 -6.58 1.17
CA PRO A 70 -9.31 -7.73 1.72
C PRO A 70 -10.69 -7.94 1.10
N PHE A 71 -10.97 -9.17 0.72
CA PHE A 71 -12.24 -9.62 0.15
C PHE A 71 -12.83 -10.83 0.91
N TYR A 72 -12.25 -11.12 2.06
CA TYR A 72 -12.68 -12.20 2.95
C TYR A 72 -13.97 -11.81 3.67
N PRO A 73 -14.78 -12.79 4.15
CA PRO A 73 -15.94 -12.50 4.99
C PRO A 73 -15.59 -11.57 6.15
N SER A 74 -16.35 -10.49 6.27
CA SER A 74 -16.11 -9.43 7.24
C SER A 74 -17.42 -8.74 7.61
N PRO A 75 -17.63 -8.36 8.89
CA PRO A 75 -18.71 -7.45 9.27
C PRO A 75 -18.59 -6.04 8.68
N GLN A 76 -17.50 -5.73 7.98
CA GLN A 76 -17.23 -4.46 7.28
C GLN A 76 -17.13 -3.24 8.22
N ARG A 77 -16.77 -3.41 9.49
CA ARG A 77 -16.56 -2.32 10.44
C ARG A 77 -15.36 -1.47 10.05
N ASP A 78 -14.30 -2.12 9.58
CA ASP A 78 -13.12 -1.49 8.99
C ASP A 78 -12.94 -1.92 7.53
N ASN A 79 -14.04 -1.94 6.77
CA ASN A 79 -14.09 -2.16 5.32
C ASN A 79 -13.30 -3.40 4.84
N GLY A 80 -13.40 -4.52 5.57
CA GLY A 80 -12.79 -5.79 5.20
C GLY A 80 -11.54 -6.16 6.02
N TYR A 81 -10.94 -5.22 6.77
CA TYR A 81 -9.80 -5.50 7.64
C TYR A 81 -10.18 -6.16 8.97
N ASP A 82 -11.47 -6.29 9.26
CA ASP A 82 -12.05 -7.05 10.36
C ASP A 82 -12.52 -8.43 9.87
N ILE A 83 -11.54 -9.33 9.58
CA ILE A 83 -11.81 -10.64 8.94
C ILE A 83 -12.48 -11.62 9.89
N SER A 84 -13.62 -12.21 9.48
CA SER A 84 -14.34 -13.23 10.22
C SER A 84 -14.11 -14.66 9.73
N ASP A 85 -13.60 -14.86 8.51
CA ASP A 85 -13.14 -16.15 7.97
C ASP A 85 -12.01 -15.91 6.96
N TYR A 86 -10.81 -16.41 7.25
CA TYR A 86 -9.62 -16.21 6.42
C TYR A 86 -9.59 -17.04 5.13
N THR A 87 -10.43 -18.06 4.99
CA THR A 87 -10.35 -19.07 3.92
C THR A 87 -11.56 -19.09 2.99
N ALA A 88 -12.42 -18.09 3.11
CA ALA A 88 -13.59 -17.91 2.29
C ALA A 88 -13.55 -16.56 1.52
N VAL A 89 -14.40 -16.45 0.53
CA VAL A 89 -14.71 -15.21 -0.19
C VAL A 89 -15.97 -14.61 0.39
N ASP A 90 -15.98 -13.31 0.69
CA ASP A 90 -17.20 -12.62 1.09
C ASP A 90 -18.19 -12.62 -0.09
N PRO A 91 -19.44 -13.09 0.13
CA PRO A 91 -20.45 -13.16 -0.94
C PRO A 91 -20.73 -11.83 -1.66
N ILE A 92 -20.35 -10.69 -1.07
CA ILE A 92 -20.49 -9.38 -1.74
C ILE A 92 -19.57 -9.23 -2.96
N PHE A 93 -18.47 -9.98 -3.03
CA PHE A 93 -17.50 -9.95 -4.13
C PHE A 93 -17.66 -11.10 -5.13
N GLY A 94 -18.43 -12.12 -4.78
CA GLY A 94 -18.60 -13.34 -5.55
C GLY A 94 -18.39 -14.60 -4.71
N ASP A 95 -17.93 -15.66 -5.31
CA ASP A 95 -17.61 -16.91 -4.62
C ASP A 95 -16.18 -17.40 -4.93
N MET A 96 -15.81 -18.56 -4.37
CA MET A 96 -14.47 -19.14 -4.60
C MET A 96 -14.22 -19.50 -6.06
N ALA A 97 -15.27 -19.89 -6.82
CA ALA A 97 -15.13 -20.21 -8.24
C ALA A 97 -14.85 -18.92 -9.06
N ASP A 98 -15.48 -17.81 -8.71
CA ASP A 98 -15.21 -16.49 -9.31
C ASP A 98 -13.78 -16.05 -9.03
N PHE A 99 -13.28 -16.26 -7.80
CA PHE A 99 -11.89 -15.97 -7.44
C PHE A 99 -10.90 -16.81 -8.26
N GLU A 100 -11.11 -18.14 -8.33
CA GLU A 100 -10.24 -19.06 -9.09
C GLU A 100 -10.26 -18.73 -10.59
N GLU A 101 -11.42 -18.34 -11.13
CA GLU A 101 -11.52 -17.86 -12.51
C GLU A 101 -10.75 -16.56 -12.71
N MET A 102 -10.87 -15.60 -11.79
CA MET A 102 -10.13 -14.33 -11.85
C MET A 102 -8.61 -14.56 -11.89
N VAL A 103 -8.08 -15.40 -11.00
CA VAL A 103 -6.65 -15.76 -10.97
C VAL A 103 -6.23 -16.40 -12.29
N LYS A 104 -7.01 -17.37 -12.80
CA LYS A 104 -6.73 -18.06 -14.06
C LYS A 104 -6.73 -17.11 -15.27
N VAL A 105 -7.74 -16.22 -15.36
CA VAL A 105 -7.85 -15.27 -16.47
C VAL A 105 -6.74 -14.23 -16.38
N GLY A 106 -6.39 -13.76 -15.17
CA GLY A 106 -5.25 -12.86 -14.96
C GLY A 106 -3.95 -13.46 -15.49
N GLN A 107 -3.67 -14.71 -15.15
CA GLN A 107 -2.47 -15.41 -15.63
C GLN A 107 -2.45 -15.54 -17.17
N GLN A 108 -3.61 -15.73 -17.83
CA GLN A 108 -3.70 -15.72 -19.29
C GLN A 108 -3.34 -14.35 -19.89
N HIS A 109 -3.56 -13.27 -19.15
CA HIS A 109 -3.14 -11.92 -19.51
C HIS A 109 -1.70 -11.59 -19.09
N GLY A 110 -1.00 -12.51 -18.41
CA GLY A 110 0.34 -12.31 -17.84
C GLY A 110 0.31 -11.39 -16.61
N ILE A 111 -0.78 -11.42 -15.86
CA ILE A 111 -0.98 -10.65 -14.63
C ILE A 111 -1.16 -11.63 -13.47
N ASP A 112 -0.29 -11.54 -12.48
CA ASP A 112 -0.38 -12.29 -11.23
C ASP A 112 -1.22 -11.55 -10.18
N PHE A 113 -1.59 -12.24 -9.09
CA PHE A 113 -2.31 -11.63 -7.97
C PHE A 113 -1.50 -11.69 -6.68
N MET A 114 -1.59 -10.59 -5.92
CA MET A 114 -1.09 -10.41 -4.56
C MET A 114 -2.29 -10.18 -3.65
N LEU A 115 -2.40 -10.93 -2.55
CA LEU A 115 -3.51 -10.81 -1.60
C LEU A 115 -3.08 -10.08 -0.34
N ASP A 116 -4.02 -9.34 0.23
CA ASP A 116 -3.85 -8.66 1.52
C ASP A 116 -4.05 -9.66 2.67
N MET A 117 -3.03 -9.86 3.50
CA MET A 117 -3.04 -10.77 4.65
C MET A 117 -3.06 -9.97 5.95
N VAL A 118 -4.20 -9.92 6.61
CA VAL A 118 -4.39 -9.26 7.90
C VAL A 118 -4.11 -10.26 9.01
N LEU A 119 -2.86 -10.36 9.44
CA LEU A 119 -2.43 -11.40 10.38
C LEU A 119 -2.18 -10.90 11.80
N ASN A 120 -2.25 -9.58 12.05
CA ASN A 120 -2.12 -9.03 13.40
C ASN A 120 -3.36 -9.28 14.26
N HIS A 121 -4.54 -9.26 13.66
CA HIS A 121 -5.84 -9.34 14.35
C HIS A 121 -6.88 -10.04 13.50
N CYS A 122 -7.98 -10.43 14.11
CA CYS A 122 -9.18 -10.86 13.39
C CYS A 122 -10.43 -10.21 13.99
N SER A 123 -11.55 -10.31 13.29
CA SER A 123 -12.84 -9.84 13.81
C SER A 123 -13.20 -10.57 15.11
N ILE A 124 -13.88 -9.86 16.02
CA ILE A 124 -14.53 -10.51 17.18
C ILE A 124 -15.63 -11.48 16.74
N GLU A 125 -16.10 -11.41 15.49
CA GLU A 125 -17.04 -12.38 14.91
C GLU A 125 -16.35 -13.63 14.35
N HIS A 126 -15.01 -13.66 14.31
CA HIS A 126 -14.26 -14.84 13.88
C HIS A 126 -14.51 -16.03 14.81
N GLU A 127 -14.60 -17.22 14.25
CA GLU A 127 -14.85 -18.46 14.99
C GLU A 127 -13.91 -18.64 16.18
N TRP A 128 -12.63 -18.27 16.04
CA TRP A 128 -11.66 -18.37 17.13
C TRP A 128 -12.03 -17.50 18.33
N PHE A 129 -12.45 -16.25 18.08
CA PHE A 129 -12.85 -15.35 19.16
C PHE A 129 -14.16 -15.80 19.82
N GLN A 130 -15.11 -16.26 19.03
CA GLN A 130 -16.39 -16.76 19.54
C GLN A 130 -16.21 -18.00 20.43
N LYS A 131 -15.36 -18.95 20.03
CA LYS A 131 -14.98 -20.10 20.86
C LYS A 131 -14.25 -19.70 22.15
N ALA A 132 -13.32 -18.74 22.05
CA ALA A 132 -12.62 -18.19 23.20
C ALA A 132 -13.61 -17.54 24.20
N LEU A 133 -14.57 -16.77 23.69
CA LEU A 133 -15.61 -16.11 24.49
C LEU A 133 -16.56 -17.13 25.13
N ALA A 134 -16.83 -18.26 24.47
CA ALA A 134 -17.60 -19.37 25.00
C ALA A 134 -16.86 -20.18 26.09
N GLY A 135 -15.60 -19.85 26.41
CA GLY A 135 -14.83 -20.46 27.49
C GLY A 135 -13.86 -21.55 27.04
N ASP A 136 -13.63 -21.76 25.75
CA ASP A 136 -12.63 -22.70 25.24
C ASP A 136 -11.22 -22.15 25.49
N SER A 137 -10.50 -22.77 26.43
CA SER A 137 -9.16 -22.32 26.85
C SER A 137 -8.12 -22.40 25.73
N TYR A 138 -8.25 -23.34 24.78
CA TYR A 138 -7.36 -23.41 23.62
C TYR A 138 -7.46 -22.15 22.77
N TYR A 139 -8.67 -21.67 22.50
CA TYR A 139 -8.89 -20.45 21.72
C TYR A 139 -8.71 -19.17 22.54
N GLN A 140 -8.86 -19.20 23.88
CA GLN A 140 -8.49 -18.04 24.72
C GLN A 140 -7.01 -17.69 24.59
N ASP A 141 -6.14 -18.69 24.45
CA ASP A 141 -4.69 -18.48 24.23
C ASP A 141 -4.36 -17.92 22.83
N PHE A 142 -5.33 -17.82 21.92
CA PHE A 142 -5.17 -17.18 20.60
C PHE A 142 -5.16 -15.67 20.68
N PHE A 143 -5.67 -15.11 21.76
CA PHE A 143 -5.79 -13.66 21.95
C PHE A 143 -4.95 -13.18 23.11
N ILE A 144 -4.65 -11.88 23.13
CA ILE A 144 -3.93 -11.25 24.23
C ILE A 144 -4.95 -10.83 25.26
N LEU A 145 -5.10 -11.63 26.33
CA LEU A 145 -6.04 -11.43 27.42
C LEU A 145 -5.31 -11.08 28.71
N ARG A 146 -5.87 -10.15 29.53
CA ARG A 146 -5.33 -9.77 30.83
C ARG A 146 -6.43 -9.36 31.82
N ASP A 147 -6.10 -9.31 33.11
CA ASP A 147 -7.05 -9.00 34.19
C ASP A 147 -7.40 -7.51 34.31
N GLY A 148 -6.64 -6.61 33.71
CA GLY A 148 -6.90 -5.17 33.69
C GLY A 148 -6.20 -4.50 32.51
N PRO A 149 -6.73 -3.36 32.00
CA PRO A 149 -6.13 -2.66 30.87
C PRO A 149 -4.79 -2.01 31.27
N THR A 150 -3.92 -1.77 30.29
CA THR A 150 -2.87 -0.74 30.38
C THR A 150 -3.44 0.59 29.88
N ASP A 151 -2.62 1.63 29.94
CA ASP A 151 -2.94 2.97 29.42
C ASP A 151 -2.80 3.11 27.89
N TRP A 152 -2.59 2.00 27.17
CA TRP A 152 -2.40 2.04 25.72
C TRP A 152 -3.62 2.55 24.98
N LEU A 153 -3.38 3.35 23.94
CA LEU A 153 -4.42 3.86 23.07
C LEU A 153 -4.49 3.07 21.75
N SER A 154 -5.72 2.88 21.29
CA SER A 154 -5.98 2.37 19.93
C SER A 154 -5.53 3.39 18.89
N LYS A 155 -5.10 2.91 17.72
CA LYS A 155 -4.74 3.75 16.58
C LYS A 155 -5.95 4.50 15.98
N PHE A 156 -7.17 4.03 16.28
CA PHE A 156 -8.42 4.70 15.90
C PHE A 156 -9.03 5.53 17.04
N GLY A 157 -8.28 5.71 18.13
CA GLY A 157 -8.68 6.50 19.30
C GLY A 157 -9.30 5.67 20.42
N GLY A 158 -9.28 6.21 21.63
CA GLY A 158 -9.74 5.53 22.82
C GLY A 158 -8.77 4.46 23.35
N SER A 159 -9.22 3.66 24.35
CA SER A 159 -8.42 2.57 24.92
C SER A 159 -8.13 1.48 23.89
N ALA A 160 -6.95 0.89 23.95
CA ALA A 160 -6.61 -0.32 23.18
C ALA A 160 -7.12 -1.62 23.84
N TRP A 161 -7.92 -1.53 24.89
CA TRP A 161 -8.42 -2.66 25.66
C TRP A 161 -9.93 -2.60 25.80
N ALA A 162 -10.60 -3.71 25.54
CA ALA A 162 -12.03 -3.86 25.73
C ALA A 162 -12.37 -5.07 26.60
N PRO A 163 -13.51 -5.05 27.34
CA PRO A 163 -13.95 -6.17 28.17
C PRO A 163 -14.13 -7.45 27.33
N PHE A 164 -13.59 -8.57 27.82
CA PHE A 164 -13.75 -9.87 27.21
C PHE A 164 -14.98 -10.58 27.80
N GLY A 165 -16.15 -10.24 27.30
CA GLY A 165 -17.44 -10.69 27.84
C GLY A 165 -17.59 -10.39 29.34
N ASP A 166 -18.22 -11.30 30.07
CA ASP A 166 -18.42 -11.19 31.53
C ASP A 166 -17.31 -11.88 32.35
N THR A 167 -16.15 -12.14 31.73
CA THR A 167 -15.04 -12.87 32.37
C THR A 167 -14.24 -12.07 33.37
N GLY A 168 -14.38 -10.74 33.39
CA GLY A 168 -13.54 -9.80 34.16
C GLY A 168 -12.17 -9.54 33.50
N LYS A 169 -11.87 -10.17 32.37
CA LYS A 169 -10.66 -9.92 31.56
C LYS A 169 -10.92 -8.90 30.47
N TYR A 170 -9.81 -8.42 29.89
CA TYR A 170 -9.79 -7.53 28.75
C TYR A 170 -8.98 -8.15 27.62
N TYR A 171 -9.40 -7.91 26.36
CA TYR A 171 -8.60 -8.26 25.16
C TYR A 171 -7.97 -7.03 24.55
N LEU A 172 -6.80 -7.21 23.94
CA LEU A 172 -6.10 -6.16 23.20
C LEU A 172 -6.73 -5.97 21.81
N HIS A 173 -6.88 -4.70 21.40
CA HIS A 173 -7.20 -4.29 20.05
C HIS A 173 -6.42 -3.02 19.70
N LEU A 174 -5.38 -3.13 18.90
CA LEU A 174 -4.59 -1.96 18.49
C LEU A 174 -5.32 -1.07 17.48
N TYR A 175 -6.37 -1.59 16.82
CA TYR A 175 -7.21 -0.90 15.84
C TYR A 175 -8.65 -0.77 16.37
N ASP A 176 -9.66 -1.05 15.54
CA ASP A 176 -11.05 -0.97 16.01
C ASP A 176 -11.33 -1.97 17.14
N VAL A 177 -12.28 -1.62 18.01
CA VAL A 177 -12.71 -2.51 19.11
C VAL A 177 -13.20 -3.87 18.62
N THR A 178 -13.61 -3.98 17.37
CA THR A 178 -14.05 -5.23 16.74
C THR A 178 -12.90 -6.05 16.13
N GLN A 179 -11.64 -5.60 16.25
CA GLN A 179 -10.44 -6.24 15.69
C GLN A 179 -9.52 -6.73 16.81
N ALA A 180 -9.75 -7.95 17.30
CA ALA A 180 -8.99 -8.52 18.43
C ALA A 180 -7.59 -8.96 17.99
N ASP A 181 -6.53 -8.47 18.66
CA ASP A 181 -5.13 -8.80 18.39
C ASP A 181 -4.82 -10.27 18.68
N LEU A 182 -4.18 -10.94 17.72
CA LEU A 182 -3.77 -12.33 17.83
C LEU A 182 -2.46 -12.48 18.61
N ASN A 183 -2.38 -13.53 19.42
CA ASN A 183 -1.22 -13.85 20.22
C ASN A 183 -0.17 -14.64 19.42
N TRP A 184 0.68 -13.95 18.68
CA TRP A 184 1.76 -14.57 17.90
C TRP A 184 2.80 -15.32 18.71
N ARG A 185 2.87 -15.14 20.04
CA ARG A 185 3.70 -15.96 20.93
C ARG A 185 3.24 -17.41 20.98
N ASN A 186 1.93 -17.63 20.81
CA ASN A 186 1.35 -18.97 20.76
C ASN A 186 1.72 -19.66 19.43
N PRO A 187 2.44 -20.81 19.46
CA PRO A 187 2.81 -21.52 18.24
C PRO A 187 1.58 -22.05 17.46
N ASN A 188 0.47 -22.32 18.13
CA ASN A 188 -0.74 -22.77 17.45
C ASN A 188 -1.33 -21.65 16.58
N VAL A 189 -1.31 -20.39 17.06
CA VAL A 189 -1.71 -19.22 16.27
C VAL A 189 -0.87 -19.12 15.00
N ARG A 190 0.46 -19.20 15.12
CA ARG A 190 1.35 -19.15 13.95
C ARG A 190 1.06 -20.28 12.96
N GLN A 191 0.83 -21.51 13.45
CA GLN A 191 0.51 -22.64 12.58
C GLN A 191 -0.81 -22.43 11.82
N GLU A 192 -1.87 -21.94 12.48
CA GLU A 192 -3.14 -21.67 11.82
C GLU A 192 -2.98 -20.55 10.76
N LEU A 193 -2.27 -19.47 11.09
CA LEU A 193 -2.00 -18.39 10.13
C LEU A 193 -1.15 -18.85 8.93
N PHE A 194 -0.17 -19.74 9.14
CA PHE A 194 0.61 -20.31 8.03
C PHE A 194 -0.25 -21.23 7.14
N LYS A 195 -1.24 -21.92 7.70
CA LYS A 195 -2.22 -22.67 6.90
C LYS A 195 -3.06 -21.74 6.03
N VAL A 196 -3.46 -20.57 6.55
CA VAL A 196 -4.18 -19.55 5.77
C VAL A 196 -3.33 -19.06 4.60
N VAL A 197 -2.08 -18.70 4.83
CA VAL A 197 -1.17 -18.26 3.76
C VAL A 197 -0.98 -19.36 2.70
N ASN A 198 -0.76 -20.61 3.12
CA ASN A 198 -0.62 -21.74 2.21
C ASN A 198 -1.92 -22.03 1.44
N PHE A 199 -3.09 -21.88 2.07
CA PHE A 199 -4.38 -22.05 1.40
C PHE A 199 -4.50 -21.15 0.17
N TRP A 200 -4.19 -19.86 0.32
CA TRP A 200 -4.26 -18.91 -0.79
C TRP A 200 -3.12 -19.08 -1.80
N ARG A 201 -1.91 -19.43 -1.35
CA ARG A 201 -0.81 -19.80 -2.25
C ARG A 201 -1.22 -20.95 -3.17
N ASP A 202 -1.86 -21.97 -2.61
CA ASP A 202 -2.29 -23.16 -3.35
C ASP A 202 -3.47 -22.88 -4.32
N LYS A 203 -4.14 -21.71 -4.16
CA LYS A 203 -5.12 -21.16 -5.12
C LYS A 203 -4.47 -20.44 -6.32
N GLY A 204 -3.14 -20.39 -6.37
CA GLY A 204 -2.39 -19.90 -7.53
C GLY A 204 -2.01 -18.41 -7.50
N VAL A 205 -2.15 -17.73 -6.36
CA VAL A 205 -1.62 -16.37 -6.20
C VAL A 205 -0.09 -16.37 -6.17
N LYS A 206 0.54 -15.24 -6.49
CA LYS A 206 1.99 -15.09 -6.58
C LYS A 206 2.54 -13.97 -5.70
N GLY A 207 1.72 -13.45 -4.79
CA GLY A 207 2.19 -12.46 -3.83
C GLY A 207 1.30 -12.34 -2.61
N PHE A 208 1.87 -11.75 -1.55
CA PHE A 208 1.16 -11.37 -0.34
C PHE A 208 1.60 -9.98 0.12
N ARG A 209 0.64 -9.14 0.45
CA ARG A 209 0.83 -7.92 1.23
C ARG A 209 0.42 -8.22 2.66
N PHE A 210 1.32 -8.05 3.59
CA PHE A 210 1.06 -8.28 5.01
C PHE A 210 0.71 -6.97 5.69
N ASP A 211 -0.53 -6.88 6.16
CA ASP A 211 -1.07 -5.74 6.87
C ASP A 211 -0.36 -5.55 8.21
N VAL A 212 0.10 -4.34 8.49
CA VAL A 212 0.75 -3.91 9.74
C VAL A 212 1.68 -4.96 10.37
N ILE A 213 2.43 -5.66 9.56
CA ILE A 213 3.16 -6.87 9.96
C ILE A 213 4.26 -6.62 11.01
N ASN A 214 4.76 -5.40 11.14
CA ASN A 214 5.78 -5.06 12.12
C ASN A 214 5.24 -4.90 13.56
N VAL A 215 3.91 -5.01 13.76
CA VAL A 215 3.30 -4.94 15.09
C VAL A 215 2.79 -6.29 15.63
N ILE A 216 3.02 -7.40 14.92
CA ILE A 216 2.57 -8.74 15.36
C ILE A 216 3.33 -9.24 16.60
N GLY A 217 4.57 -8.79 16.82
CA GLY A 217 5.34 -9.06 18.03
C GLY A 217 4.99 -8.10 19.15
N LYS A 218 4.62 -8.63 20.32
CA LYS A 218 4.41 -7.84 21.54
C LYS A 218 5.41 -8.26 22.61
N ASP A 219 5.72 -7.37 23.55
CA ASP A 219 6.51 -7.73 24.74
C ASP A 219 5.78 -8.81 25.55
N GLU A 220 6.51 -9.59 26.31
CA GLU A 220 5.93 -10.65 27.15
C GLU A 220 5.12 -10.08 28.30
N VAL A 221 5.63 -8.99 28.88
CA VAL A 221 4.97 -8.26 29.95
C VAL A 221 4.53 -6.91 29.40
N LEU A 222 3.21 -6.69 29.33
CA LEU A 222 2.62 -5.47 28.82
C LEU A 222 2.45 -4.47 29.95
N LEU A 223 3.24 -3.41 29.95
CA LEU A 223 3.28 -2.36 30.96
C LEU A 223 2.65 -1.07 30.44
N ASP A 224 2.25 -0.20 31.35
CA ASP A 224 1.83 1.17 31.02
C ASP A 224 2.96 1.93 30.30
N CYS A 225 2.58 2.77 29.34
CA CYS A 225 3.50 3.56 28.53
C CYS A 225 2.84 4.89 28.13
N PRO A 226 2.60 5.81 29.09
CA PRO A 226 1.73 6.98 28.92
C PRO A 226 2.21 7.98 27.88
N GLU A 227 3.53 8.06 27.64
CA GLU A 227 4.09 9.04 26.70
C GLU A 227 4.05 8.60 25.22
N GLN A 228 3.80 7.31 24.94
CA GLN A 228 3.93 6.74 23.60
C GLN A 228 2.81 5.74 23.24
N ASP A 229 1.68 5.77 23.92
CA ASP A 229 0.48 4.95 23.62
C ASP A 229 0.76 3.44 23.53
N GLY A 230 1.76 2.93 24.24
CA GLY A 230 2.16 1.52 24.17
C GLY A 230 3.05 1.14 22.98
N LYS A 231 3.28 2.02 22.01
CA LYS A 231 4.01 1.74 20.77
C LYS A 231 5.36 1.03 20.95
N PRO A 232 6.22 1.39 21.93
CA PRO A 232 7.49 0.68 22.13
C PRO A 232 7.35 -0.80 22.49
N ALA A 233 6.20 -1.21 23.02
CA ALA A 233 5.97 -2.60 23.43
C ALA A 233 5.51 -3.53 22.30
N TYR A 234 5.15 -2.98 21.15
CA TYR A 234 4.63 -3.78 20.02
C TYR A 234 5.18 -3.38 18.64
N THR A 235 5.90 -2.28 18.47
CA THR A 235 6.42 -1.85 17.16
C THR A 235 7.83 -2.38 16.95
N ASP A 236 8.09 -2.99 15.79
CA ASP A 236 9.41 -3.48 15.36
C ASP A 236 10.15 -4.32 16.43
N LYS A 237 9.41 -5.17 17.15
CA LYS A 237 10.03 -6.02 18.16
C LYS A 237 10.96 -7.05 17.49
N PRO A 238 12.14 -7.34 18.07
CA PRO A 238 13.09 -8.30 17.47
C PRO A 238 12.49 -9.68 17.15
N ILE A 239 11.49 -10.11 17.91
CA ILE A 239 10.80 -11.39 17.69
C ILE A 239 10.02 -11.44 16.37
N VAL A 240 9.66 -10.29 15.79
CA VAL A 240 8.97 -10.21 14.50
C VAL A 240 9.83 -10.83 13.40
N HIS A 241 11.13 -10.59 13.40
CA HIS A 241 12.07 -11.17 12.44
C HIS A 241 12.07 -12.71 12.48
N ASP A 242 11.99 -13.30 13.68
CA ASP A 242 11.88 -14.75 13.82
C ASP A 242 10.56 -15.27 13.25
N TYR A 243 9.46 -14.59 13.53
CA TYR A 243 8.13 -14.96 13.01
C TYR A 243 8.09 -14.86 11.49
N LEU A 244 8.67 -13.82 10.89
CA LEU A 244 8.71 -13.66 9.44
C LEU A 244 9.56 -14.74 8.76
N ARG A 245 10.73 -15.09 9.32
CA ARG A 245 11.55 -16.20 8.80
C ARG A 245 10.81 -17.54 8.89
N MET A 246 10.14 -17.82 10.02
CA MET A 246 9.32 -19.04 10.17
C MET A 246 8.20 -19.09 9.14
N MET A 247 7.53 -17.96 8.89
CA MET A 247 6.45 -17.85 7.90
C MET A 247 6.99 -18.03 6.48
N ASN A 248 8.08 -17.36 6.13
CA ASN A 248 8.76 -17.51 4.84
C ASN A 248 9.09 -18.98 4.58
N GLU A 249 9.81 -19.64 5.51
CA GLU A 249 10.21 -21.05 5.39
C GLU A 249 9.01 -21.98 5.24
N ALA A 250 7.93 -21.74 6.00
CA ALA A 250 6.75 -22.61 6.03
C ALA A 250 5.76 -22.37 4.88
N THR A 251 5.88 -21.25 4.13
CA THR A 251 4.85 -20.84 3.18
C THR A 251 5.41 -20.44 1.81
N PHE A 252 5.70 -19.19 1.57
CA PHE A 252 6.05 -18.63 0.24
C PHE A 252 7.53 -18.73 -0.12
N GLY A 253 8.43 -18.91 0.84
CA GLY A 253 9.89 -18.94 0.61
C GLY A 253 10.41 -20.17 -0.14
N GLN A 254 9.52 -21.06 -0.59
CA GLN A 254 9.84 -22.22 -1.41
C GLN A 254 9.67 -21.96 -2.92
N ASP A 255 9.19 -20.78 -3.29
CA ASP A 255 8.95 -20.35 -4.67
C ASP A 255 9.59 -18.96 -4.90
N ASP A 256 10.72 -18.93 -5.61
CA ASP A 256 11.49 -17.71 -5.89
C ASP A 256 10.72 -16.69 -6.71
N SER A 257 9.61 -17.08 -7.36
CA SER A 257 8.74 -16.16 -8.10
C SER A 257 7.77 -15.39 -7.21
N PHE A 258 7.69 -15.74 -5.92
CA PHE A 258 6.76 -15.12 -4.98
C PHE A 258 7.23 -13.72 -4.58
N MET A 259 6.29 -12.77 -4.56
CA MET A 259 6.56 -11.40 -4.15
C MET A 259 5.83 -11.10 -2.84
N THR A 260 6.54 -10.60 -1.83
CA THR A 260 5.95 -10.23 -0.55
C THR A 260 6.24 -8.78 -0.19
N VAL A 261 5.25 -8.10 0.35
CA VAL A 261 5.41 -6.74 0.85
C VAL A 261 4.84 -6.62 2.26
N GLY A 262 5.60 -6.04 3.17
CA GLY A 262 5.14 -5.73 4.52
C GLY A 262 4.70 -4.28 4.62
N GLU A 263 3.54 -4.04 5.20
CA GLU A 263 3.17 -2.71 5.65
C GLU A 263 3.79 -2.45 7.02
N MET A 264 4.58 -1.37 7.11
CA MET A 264 5.29 -1.00 8.32
C MET A 264 4.64 0.21 8.99
N SER A 265 4.03 -0.02 10.13
CA SER A 265 3.44 1.03 10.95
C SER A 265 4.49 1.66 11.85
N ALA A 266 4.89 2.90 11.56
CA ALA A 266 5.87 3.66 12.36
C ALA A 266 7.22 2.94 12.54
N THR A 267 7.88 2.61 11.44
CA THR A 267 9.18 1.91 11.41
C THR A 267 10.36 2.86 11.22
N THR A 268 11.58 2.34 11.31
CA THR A 268 12.83 3.02 10.94
C THR A 268 13.43 2.42 9.66
N ILE A 269 14.39 3.13 9.06
CA ILE A 269 15.11 2.67 7.87
C ILE A 269 15.87 1.38 8.18
N GLU A 270 16.55 1.34 9.32
CA GLU A 270 17.32 0.18 9.78
C GLU A 270 16.44 -1.06 9.89
N ASN A 271 15.23 -0.92 10.45
CA ASN A 271 14.28 -2.03 10.52
C ASN A 271 13.79 -2.45 9.13
N CYS A 272 13.49 -1.49 8.23
CA CYS A 272 13.09 -1.81 6.86
C CYS A 272 14.20 -2.55 6.09
N ILE A 273 15.47 -2.18 6.28
CA ILE A 273 16.61 -2.94 5.74
C ILE A 273 16.60 -4.37 6.28
N LEU A 274 16.45 -4.56 7.60
CA LEU A 274 16.40 -5.89 8.21
C LEU A 274 15.23 -6.73 7.69
N TYR A 275 14.06 -6.15 7.45
CA TYR A 275 12.90 -6.88 6.91
C TYR A 275 13.07 -7.29 5.44
N THR A 276 13.91 -6.58 4.65
CA THR A 276 13.89 -6.71 3.19
C THR A 276 15.24 -7.07 2.57
N ALA A 277 16.33 -7.11 3.33
CA ALA A 277 17.63 -7.55 2.82
C ALA A 277 17.57 -9.03 2.38
N PRO A 278 18.08 -9.36 1.17
CA PRO A 278 17.87 -10.69 0.57
C PRO A 278 18.40 -11.88 1.41
N ASP A 279 19.48 -11.67 2.16
CA ASP A 279 20.09 -12.68 3.03
C ASP A 279 19.26 -12.96 4.30
N ARG A 280 18.27 -12.13 4.61
CA ARG A 280 17.41 -12.26 5.78
C ARG A 280 16.29 -13.27 5.61
N GLN A 281 15.84 -13.53 4.36
CA GLN A 281 14.76 -14.45 4.04
C GLN A 281 13.46 -14.12 4.82
N GLU A 282 13.10 -12.86 4.87
CA GLU A 282 11.90 -12.36 5.53
C GLU A 282 10.86 -11.92 4.50
N LEU A 283 10.98 -10.69 3.97
CA LEU A 283 10.06 -10.11 2.99
C LEU A 283 10.82 -9.63 1.75
N SER A 284 10.15 -9.52 0.61
CA SER A 284 10.77 -8.98 -0.62
C SER A 284 10.93 -7.47 -0.54
N MET A 285 9.98 -6.76 0.08
CA MET A 285 9.98 -5.31 0.19
C MET A 285 9.10 -4.82 1.34
N ALA A 286 9.17 -3.52 1.63
CA ALA A 286 8.37 -2.89 2.68
C ALA A 286 7.79 -1.54 2.22
N PHE A 287 6.53 -1.27 2.61
CA PHE A 287 5.94 0.07 2.59
C PHE A 287 6.34 0.85 3.84
N ASN A 288 6.69 2.12 3.66
CA ASN A 288 6.72 3.11 4.72
C ASN A 288 5.83 4.30 4.35
N PHE A 289 5.37 5.06 5.35
CA PHE A 289 4.42 6.17 5.17
C PHE A 289 5.00 7.53 5.53
N HIS A 290 6.31 7.64 5.71
CA HIS A 290 6.94 8.88 6.18
C HIS A 290 6.72 10.03 5.21
N HIS A 291 6.85 9.80 3.90
CA HIS A 291 6.65 10.80 2.85
C HIS A 291 5.19 11.32 2.77
N LEU A 292 4.23 10.59 3.30
CA LEU A 292 2.82 10.99 3.34
C LEU A 292 2.43 11.77 4.59
N LYS A 293 3.37 12.06 5.50
CA LYS A 293 3.11 12.80 6.74
C LYS A 293 3.66 14.23 6.71
N VAL A 294 4.19 14.66 5.58
CA VAL A 294 4.83 15.99 5.42
C VAL A 294 3.84 17.16 5.44
N ASP A 295 2.55 16.88 5.35
CA ASP A 295 1.45 17.84 5.52
C ASP A 295 0.69 17.66 6.85
N TYR A 296 1.32 16.98 7.83
CA TYR A 296 0.81 16.86 9.20
C TYR A 296 1.40 17.96 10.07
N GLU A 297 0.58 18.63 10.86
CA GLU A 297 1.05 19.63 11.81
C GLU A 297 1.37 18.98 13.15
N ALA A 298 2.61 19.11 13.60
CA ALA A 298 3.08 18.47 14.84
C ALA A 298 2.76 16.95 14.92
N GLY A 299 2.77 16.25 13.79
CA GLY A 299 2.45 14.83 13.71
C GLY A 299 0.95 14.50 13.71
N GLN A 300 0.07 15.52 13.72
CA GLN A 300 -1.38 15.34 13.71
C GLN A 300 -1.91 15.32 12.26
N LYS A 301 -2.62 14.24 11.88
CA LYS A 301 -3.22 14.06 10.55
C LYS A 301 -4.31 15.08 10.26
N TRP A 302 -5.19 15.31 11.23
CA TRP A 302 -6.43 16.08 11.07
C TRP A 302 -6.21 17.59 11.19
N THR A 303 -5.35 18.11 10.33
CA THR A 303 -4.98 19.53 10.23
C THR A 303 -4.89 19.97 8.76
N LEU A 304 -4.96 21.27 8.50
CA LEU A 304 -4.75 21.85 7.18
C LEU A 304 -3.38 22.54 7.18
N LYS A 305 -2.36 21.82 6.71
CA LYS A 305 -1.00 22.32 6.51
C LYS A 305 -0.58 22.04 5.07
N ALA A 306 0.04 23.01 4.40
CA ALA A 306 0.73 22.77 3.14
C ALA A 306 1.86 21.74 3.36
N PHE A 307 2.13 20.91 2.37
CA PHE A 307 3.22 19.94 2.50
C PHE A 307 4.57 20.61 2.65
N ASP A 308 5.43 20.01 3.46
CA ASP A 308 6.81 20.43 3.67
C ASP A 308 7.70 19.74 2.61
N PHE A 309 8.05 20.50 1.57
CA PHE A 309 8.86 19.97 0.47
C PHE A 309 10.27 19.61 0.88
N GLU A 310 10.89 20.38 1.75
CA GLU A 310 12.26 20.10 2.23
C GLU A 310 12.28 18.78 3.02
N GLU A 311 11.27 18.56 3.87
CA GLU A 311 11.13 17.28 4.59
C GLU A 311 10.79 16.12 3.64
N LEU A 312 9.91 16.33 2.65
CA LEU A 312 9.60 15.33 1.63
C LEU A 312 10.87 14.90 0.86
N LYS A 313 11.64 15.87 0.38
CA LYS A 313 12.89 15.65 -0.35
C LYS A 313 13.93 14.93 0.53
N ARG A 314 14.10 15.39 1.77
CA ARG A 314 14.99 14.77 2.74
C ARG A 314 14.63 13.30 3.00
N LEU A 315 13.35 13.00 3.17
CA LEU A 315 12.85 11.62 3.36
C LEU A 315 13.16 10.74 2.15
N PHE A 316 12.82 11.19 0.95
CA PHE A 316 13.12 10.43 -0.27
C PHE A 316 14.62 10.16 -0.45
N HIS A 317 15.46 11.17 -0.22
CA HIS A 317 16.91 11.02 -0.32
C HIS A 317 17.47 10.06 0.72
N THR A 318 17.08 10.23 1.98
CA THR A 318 17.59 9.40 3.07
C THR A 318 17.15 7.94 2.87
N TRP A 319 15.85 7.69 2.63
CA TRP A 319 15.35 6.34 2.42
C TRP A 319 15.91 5.70 1.15
N GLY A 320 15.93 6.43 0.03
CA GLY A 320 16.47 5.94 -1.24
C GLY A 320 17.93 5.52 -1.13
N LYS A 321 18.76 6.37 -0.50
CA LYS A 321 20.18 6.11 -0.34
C LYS A 321 20.46 4.95 0.64
N GLU A 322 19.91 5.01 1.84
CA GLU A 322 20.16 3.99 2.86
C GLU A 322 19.68 2.60 2.44
N MET A 323 18.47 2.50 1.85
CA MET A 323 17.98 1.25 1.29
C MET A 323 18.84 0.75 0.12
N SER A 324 19.42 1.67 -0.67
CA SER A 324 20.35 1.32 -1.75
C SER A 324 21.68 0.81 -1.25
N ASP A 325 22.27 1.48 -0.28
CA ASP A 325 23.60 1.17 0.24
C ASP A 325 23.65 -0.14 1.06
N HIS A 326 22.49 -0.58 1.56
CA HIS A 326 22.38 -1.76 2.43
C HIS A 326 21.50 -2.90 1.86
N ASP A 327 21.29 -2.89 0.53
CA ASP A 327 20.51 -3.91 -0.20
C ASP A 327 19.06 -4.12 0.29
N GLY A 328 18.48 -3.15 1.02
CA GLY A 328 17.07 -3.13 1.33
C GLY A 328 16.23 -2.81 0.09
N TRP A 329 14.93 -3.14 0.09
CA TRP A 329 14.04 -2.89 -1.05
C TRP A 329 12.73 -2.25 -0.62
N SER A 330 12.41 -1.08 -1.21
CA SER A 330 11.18 -0.33 -0.91
C SER A 330 10.06 -0.65 -1.88
N ALA A 331 8.84 -0.74 -1.38
CA ALA A 331 7.64 -0.58 -2.17
C ALA A 331 7.32 0.92 -2.26
N LEU A 332 7.25 1.46 -3.47
CA LEU A 332 7.11 2.90 -3.73
C LEU A 332 5.69 3.22 -4.19
N PHE A 333 5.08 4.25 -3.61
CA PHE A 333 3.71 4.64 -3.94
C PHE A 333 3.44 6.10 -3.57
N TRP A 334 2.47 6.71 -4.23
CA TRP A 334 1.89 7.99 -3.86
C TRP A 334 0.50 7.86 -3.26
N ASN A 335 -0.29 6.92 -3.77
CA ASN A 335 -1.67 6.69 -3.36
C ASN A 335 -1.87 5.27 -2.84
N ASN A 336 -2.81 5.12 -1.92
CA ASN A 336 -3.41 3.86 -1.52
C ASN A 336 -4.83 4.12 -1.00
N HIS A 337 -5.48 3.09 -0.51
CA HIS A 337 -6.84 3.14 0.04
C HIS A 337 -6.96 3.83 1.41
N ASP A 338 -5.84 4.27 2.03
CA ASP A 338 -5.78 4.90 3.36
C ASP A 338 -5.35 6.36 3.33
N GLN A 339 -5.16 6.94 2.15
CA GLN A 339 -4.71 8.31 1.97
C GLN A 339 -5.61 9.05 0.97
N PRO A 340 -5.86 10.35 1.13
CA PRO A 340 -6.46 11.16 0.06
C PRO A 340 -5.57 11.14 -1.18
N ARG A 341 -6.13 11.47 -2.35
CA ARG A 341 -5.40 11.45 -3.61
C ARG A 341 -4.19 12.39 -3.56
N ALA A 342 -3.02 11.88 -3.95
CA ALA A 342 -1.76 12.62 -3.92
C ALA A 342 -1.79 13.88 -4.80
N LEU A 343 -2.50 13.85 -5.91
CA LEU A 343 -2.69 15.02 -6.77
C LEU A 343 -3.23 16.22 -5.99
N ASN A 344 -4.26 16.03 -5.17
CA ASN A 344 -4.86 17.11 -4.37
C ASN A 344 -3.95 17.60 -3.22
N ARG A 345 -2.94 16.80 -2.84
CA ARG A 345 -2.02 17.14 -1.77
C ARG A 345 -0.77 17.88 -2.23
N PHE A 346 -0.27 17.53 -3.41
CA PHE A 346 1.06 17.95 -3.88
C PHE A 346 1.04 18.77 -5.15
N VAL A 347 -0.11 18.92 -5.81
CA VAL A 347 -0.22 19.57 -7.13
C VAL A 347 -1.35 20.58 -7.14
N ASP A 348 -1.19 21.66 -7.87
CA ASP A 348 -2.27 22.51 -8.28
C ASP A 348 -3.06 21.81 -9.42
N VAL A 349 -4.12 21.09 -9.02
CA VAL A 349 -4.89 20.23 -9.93
C VAL A 349 -5.79 21.00 -10.88
N GLU A 350 -6.08 22.29 -10.59
CA GLU A 350 -6.93 23.10 -11.45
C GLU A 350 -6.18 23.46 -12.73
N ASP A 351 -4.91 23.84 -12.61
CA ASP A 351 -4.12 24.32 -13.74
C ASP A 351 -3.13 23.26 -14.28
N PHE A 352 -2.65 22.31 -13.46
CA PHE A 352 -1.51 21.43 -13.80
C PHE A 352 -1.75 19.93 -13.51
N ARG A 353 -2.99 19.44 -13.61
CA ARG A 353 -3.31 18.03 -13.31
C ARG A 353 -2.46 17.04 -14.11
N ASN A 354 -2.29 17.25 -15.41
CA ASN A 354 -1.54 16.33 -16.28
C ASN A 354 -0.04 16.34 -15.97
N GLU A 355 0.52 17.53 -15.83
CA GLU A 355 1.94 17.74 -15.54
C GLU A 355 2.28 17.18 -14.16
N GLY A 356 1.45 17.50 -13.15
CA GLY A 356 1.62 17.02 -11.80
C GLY A 356 1.49 15.50 -11.69
N ALA A 357 0.48 14.88 -12.33
CA ALA A 357 0.32 13.42 -12.31
C ALA A 357 1.53 12.71 -12.92
N THR A 358 2.03 13.19 -14.04
CA THR A 358 3.19 12.60 -14.73
C THR A 358 4.50 12.83 -14.00
N MET A 359 4.67 13.97 -13.33
CA MET A 359 5.82 14.26 -12.47
C MET A 359 5.82 13.34 -11.24
N LEU A 360 4.69 13.22 -10.53
CA LEU A 360 4.57 12.30 -9.40
C LEU A 360 4.85 10.85 -9.83
N ALA A 361 4.29 10.40 -10.95
CA ALA A 361 4.57 9.06 -11.49
C ALA A 361 6.06 8.84 -11.73
N ALA A 362 6.74 9.75 -12.44
CA ALA A 362 8.17 9.61 -12.74
C ALA A 362 9.03 9.60 -11.48
N SER A 363 8.69 10.39 -10.46
CA SER A 363 9.45 10.50 -9.22
C SER A 363 9.62 9.18 -8.46
N ILE A 364 8.65 8.25 -8.59
CA ILE A 364 8.72 6.92 -7.97
C ILE A 364 9.06 5.81 -8.97
N HIS A 365 8.52 5.83 -10.21
CA HIS A 365 8.78 4.77 -11.19
C HIS A 365 10.24 4.70 -11.64
N LEU A 366 10.94 5.82 -11.67
CA LEU A 366 12.36 5.89 -12.00
C LEU A 366 13.28 5.76 -10.78
N SER A 367 12.73 5.77 -9.57
CA SER A 367 13.48 5.58 -8.34
C SER A 367 13.79 4.10 -8.08
N ARG A 368 14.57 3.82 -7.01
CA ARG A 368 14.96 2.46 -6.60
C ARG A 368 13.91 1.84 -5.67
N GLY A 369 13.19 0.87 -6.17
CA GLY A 369 12.12 0.17 -5.48
C GLY A 369 11.09 -0.37 -6.46
N THR A 370 10.09 -1.09 -6.00
CA THR A 370 8.98 -1.57 -6.81
C THR A 370 7.83 -0.56 -6.77
N PRO A 371 7.40 0.01 -7.91
CA PRO A 371 6.31 0.97 -7.94
C PRO A 371 4.95 0.27 -7.81
N TYR A 372 4.07 0.88 -7.01
CA TYR A 372 2.67 0.52 -6.84
C TYR A 372 1.79 1.64 -7.36
N ILE A 373 0.88 1.30 -8.26
CA ILE A 373 -0.11 2.20 -8.84
C ILE A 373 -1.44 1.92 -8.14
N TYR A 374 -2.07 2.92 -7.54
CA TYR A 374 -3.40 2.76 -6.97
C TYR A 374 -4.47 3.08 -8.03
N MET A 375 -5.55 2.29 -8.08
CA MET A 375 -6.63 2.43 -9.07
C MET A 375 -7.07 3.89 -9.25
N GLY A 376 -7.10 4.34 -10.50
CA GLY A 376 -7.45 5.71 -10.89
C GLY A 376 -6.29 6.70 -10.90
N GLU A 377 -5.12 6.32 -10.37
CA GLU A 377 -3.92 7.15 -10.45
C GLU A 377 -3.46 7.34 -11.89
N GLU A 378 -3.54 6.28 -12.67
CA GLU A 378 -3.16 6.22 -14.09
C GLU A 378 -4.04 7.07 -15.03
N ILE A 379 -5.17 7.53 -14.54
CA ILE A 379 -6.06 8.47 -15.26
C ILE A 379 -6.15 9.84 -14.56
N GLY A 380 -5.32 10.07 -13.54
CA GLY A 380 -5.28 11.33 -12.80
C GLY A 380 -6.55 11.63 -12.02
N MET A 381 -7.19 10.63 -11.40
CA MET A 381 -8.32 10.85 -10.49
C MET A 381 -7.93 11.77 -9.34
N VAL A 382 -8.86 12.63 -8.97
CA VAL A 382 -8.76 13.59 -7.86
C VAL A 382 -9.73 13.24 -6.75
N ASP A 383 -9.62 13.91 -5.60
CA ASP A 383 -10.57 13.80 -4.50
C ASP A 383 -12.01 14.11 -4.93
N PRO A 384 -13.04 13.50 -4.31
CA PRO A 384 -14.41 13.51 -4.81
C PRO A 384 -15.13 14.86 -4.75
N ASP A 385 -14.60 15.83 -4.00
CA ASP A 385 -15.23 17.14 -3.76
C ASP A 385 -16.65 17.04 -3.15
N TYR A 386 -16.81 16.22 -2.11
CA TYR A 386 -18.08 16.06 -1.40
C TYR A 386 -18.56 17.35 -0.70
N ASP A 387 -19.88 17.47 -0.51
CA ASP A 387 -20.52 18.69 -0.01
C ASP A 387 -20.86 18.65 1.48
N SER A 388 -20.92 17.43 2.08
CA SER A 388 -21.33 17.28 3.48
C SER A 388 -20.70 16.06 4.14
N MET A 389 -20.75 16.01 5.47
CA MET A 389 -20.31 14.84 6.25
C MET A 389 -21.15 13.58 5.99
N GLU A 390 -22.37 13.72 5.48
CA GLU A 390 -23.25 12.59 5.13
C GLU A 390 -22.70 11.77 3.95
N ASP A 391 -21.78 12.33 3.18
CA ASP A 391 -21.13 11.66 2.05
C ASP A 391 -19.94 10.78 2.48
N TYR A 392 -19.48 10.90 3.74
CA TYR A 392 -18.37 10.14 4.31
C TYR A 392 -18.87 8.99 5.18
N VAL A 393 -18.26 7.81 5.04
CA VAL A 393 -18.64 6.59 5.76
C VAL A 393 -17.50 5.96 6.55
N ASP A 394 -16.26 6.40 6.32
CA ASP A 394 -15.08 5.88 6.98
C ASP A 394 -15.09 6.19 8.49
N VAL A 395 -14.91 5.14 9.31
CA VAL A 395 -14.97 5.23 10.77
C VAL A 395 -13.91 6.19 11.34
N GLU A 396 -12.70 6.21 10.77
CA GLU A 396 -11.64 7.14 11.21
C GLU A 396 -12.06 8.59 10.98
N SER A 397 -12.64 8.89 9.82
CA SER A 397 -13.11 10.22 9.45
C SER A 397 -14.29 10.68 10.31
N LEU A 398 -15.24 9.80 10.59
CA LEU A 398 -16.39 10.11 11.47
C LEU A 398 -15.95 10.38 12.90
N ASN A 399 -15.04 9.56 13.45
CA ASN A 399 -14.48 9.76 14.78
C ASN A 399 -13.67 11.05 14.88
N ALA A 400 -12.85 11.35 13.87
CA ALA A 400 -12.07 12.58 13.80
C ALA A 400 -12.98 13.82 13.77
N TYR A 401 -14.05 13.80 12.98
CA TYR A 401 -15.02 14.90 12.95
C TYR A 401 -15.61 15.18 14.34
N GLN A 402 -16.04 14.14 15.06
CA GLN A 402 -16.57 14.29 16.41
C GLN A 402 -15.52 14.85 17.39
N SER A 403 -14.27 14.39 17.28
CA SER A 403 -13.17 14.89 18.12
C SER A 403 -12.89 16.38 17.87
N LEU A 404 -12.84 16.79 16.60
CA LEU A 404 -12.65 18.19 16.20
C LEU A 404 -13.76 19.10 16.75
N LEU A 405 -15.02 18.65 16.72
CA LEU A 405 -16.14 19.36 17.32
C LEU A 405 -16.01 19.47 18.85
N ALA A 406 -15.60 18.39 19.51
CA ALA A 406 -15.37 18.35 20.97
C ALA A 406 -14.22 19.27 21.39
N GLU A 407 -13.21 19.47 20.53
CA GLU A 407 -12.11 20.42 20.71
C GLU A 407 -12.51 21.87 20.43
N GLY A 408 -13.74 22.12 19.98
CA GLY A 408 -14.30 23.46 19.77
C GLY A 408 -14.18 24.01 18.35
N GLN A 409 -13.87 23.18 17.36
CA GLN A 409 -13.94 23.59 15.95
C GLN A 409 -15.41 23.80 15.53
N SER A 410 -15.65 24.74 14.61
CA SER A 410 -16.97 24.85 13.99
C SER A 410 -17.23 23.66 13.06
N PRO A 411 -18.50 23.26 12.82
CA PRO A 411 -18.85 22.21 11.86
C PRO A 411 -18.22 22.42 10.47
N GLU A 412 -18.19 23.66 9.99
CA GLU A 412 -17.61 23.99 8.68
C GLU A 412 -16.08 23.87 8.68
N ALA A 413 -15.41 24.24 9.77
CA ALA A 413 -13.97 24.10 9.92
C ALA A 413 -13.57 22.61 10.03
N ALA A 414 -14.27 21.85 10.86
CA ALA A 414 -14.08 20.41 10.98
C ALA A 414 -14.32 19.69 9.64
N PHE A 415 -15.42 20.02 8.94
CA PHE A 415 -15.72 19.43 7.64
C PHE A 415 -14.61 19.70 6.60
N ARG A 416 -14.06 20.92 6.54
CA ARG A 416 -12.93 21.21 5.61
C ARG A 416 -11.72 20.34 5.88
N ILE A 417 -11.44 20.03 7.15
CA ILE A 417 -10.33 19.13 7.52
C ILE A 417 -10.63 17.70 7.04
N ILE A 418 -11.84 17.18 7.33
CA ILE A 418 -12.24 15.84 6.88
C ILE A 418 -12.19 15.75 5.36
N LYS A 419 -12.74 16.73 4.65
CA LYS A 419 -12.73 16.80 3.19
C LYS A 419 -11.32 16.69 2.61
N ALA A 420 -10.31 17.25 3.25
CA ALA A 420 -8.92 17.21 2.78
C ALA A 420 -8.16 15.94 3.20
N LYS A 421 -8.60 15.23 4.26
CA LYS A 421 -7.77 14.20 4.90
C LYS A 421 -8.42 12.82 4.97
N SER A 422 -9.70 12.69 4.59
CA SER A 422 -10.43 11.41 4.67
C SER A 422 -9.86 10.34 3.74
N ARG A 423 -9.82 9.11 4.23
CA ARG A 423 -9.51 7.91 3.44
C ARG A 423 -10.56 7.65 2.34
N ASP A 424 -11.81 8.05 2.55
CA ASP A 424 -12.88 7.90 1.55
C ASP A 424 -12.58 8.62 0.24
N ASN A 425 -11.73 9.65 0.26
CA ASN A 425 -11.32 10.38 -0.94
C ASN A 425 -10.69 9.46 -2.01
N SER A 426 -9.95 8.45 -1.59
CA SER A 426 -9.36 7.46 -2.51
C SER A 426 -10.23 6.21 -2.69
N ARG A 427 -11.24 5.99 -1.83
CA ARG A 427 -12.13 4.81 -1.88
C ARG A 427 -13.34 5.00 -2.77
N THR A 428 -13.48 6.16 -3.43
CA THR A 428 -14.54 6.44 -4.40
C THR A 428 -14.51 5.44 -5.55
N PRO A 429 -15.68 5.18 -6.18
CA PRO A 429 -15.76 4.34 -7.37
C PRO A 429 -14.77 4.73 -8.46
N MET A 430 -14.13 3.74 -9.09
CA MET A 430 -13.33 3.94 -10.29
C MET A 430 -14.18 4.56 -11.40
N GLN A 431 -13.61 5.55 -12.09
CA GLN A 431 -14.30 6.34 -13.10
C GLN A 431 -14.05 5.75 -14.49
N TRP A 432 -14.98 4.89 -14.97
CA TRP A 432 -14.84 4.20 -16.25
C TRP A 432 -15.27 5.04 -17.45
N ASP A 433 -16.37 5.77 -17.32
CA ASP A 433 -16.97 6.59 -18.36
C ASP A 433 -17.78 7.76 -17.77
N ASP A 434 -18.42 8.56 -18.63
CA ASP A 434 -19.24 9.72 -18.24
C ASP A 434 -20.71 9.36 -17.91
N SER A 435 -21.08 8.09 -17.94
CA SER A 435 -22.44 7.65 -17.58
C SER A 435 -22.71 7.76 -16.07
N VAL A 436 -23.95 7.57 -15.67
CA VAL A 436 -24.36 7.63 -14.26
C VAL A 436 -23.50 6.72 -13.41
N ASN A 437 -23.07 7.22 -12.25
CA ASN A 437 -22.15 6.55 -11.32
C ASN A 437 -20.78 6.21 -11.96
N ALA A 438 -20.33 7.03 -12.92
CA ALA A 438 -19.03 6.88 -13.57
C ALA A 438 -18.85 5.52 -14.31
N GLY A 439 -19.94 4.90 -14.76
CA GLY A 439 -19.88 3.55 -15.34
C GLY A 439 -19.50 2.44 -14.36
N PHE A 440 -19.38 2.74 -13.07
CA PHE A 440 -19.02 1.78 -12.04
C PHE A 440 -20.13 0.76 -11.77
N THR A 441 -21.37 1.25 -11.58
CA THR A 441 -22.55 0.44 -11.24
C THR A 441 -23.80 0.94 -11.93
N THR A 442 -24.76 0.05 -12.17
CA THR A 442 -26.13 0.41 -12.59
C THR A 442 -27.06 0.68 -11.40
N GLY A 443 -26.63 0.35 -10.18
CA GLY A 443 -27.35 0.59 -8.93
C GLY A 443 -26.89 1.85 -8.20
N THR A 444 -27.13 1.90 -6.89
CA THR A 444 -26.63 2.98 -6.02
C THR A 444 -25.25 2.57 -5.48
N PRO A 445 -24.16 3.29 -5.78
CA PRO A 445 -22.84 2.93 -5.27
C PRO A 445 -22.78 3.09 -3.75
N TRP A 446 -22.01 2.23 -3.07
CA TRP A 446 -21.81 2.27 -1.61
C TRP A 446 -21.17 3.58 -1.12
N LEU A 447 -20.40 4.22 -1.99
CA LEU A 447 -19.80 5.55 -1.82
C LEU A 447 -20.01 6.31 -3.12
N LYS A 448 -20.40 7.59 -3.05
CA LYS A 448 -20.67 8.39 -4.24
C LYS A 448 -19.42 8.53 -5.13
N ALA A 449 -19.60 8.49 -6.44
CA ALA A 449 -18.55 8.83 -7.39
C ALA A 449 -18.11 10.30 -7.22
N GLY A 450 -16.82 10.57 -7.42
CA GLY A 450 -16.29 11.94 -7.39
C GLY A 450 -16.90 12.79 -8.50
N LYS A 451 -17.12 14.09 -8.23
CA LYS A 451 -17.76 15.02 -9.19
C LYS A 451 -17.01 15.18 -10.52
N SER A 452 -15.75 14.78 -10.56
CA SER A 452 -14.89 14.90 -11.75
C SER A 452 -15.17 13.86 -12.85
N TYR A 453 -15.92 12.79 -12.59
CA TYR A 453 -16.06 11.66 -13.50
C TYR A 453 -16.57 12.02 -14.92
N PRO A 454 -17.37 13.07 -15.15
CA PRO A 454 -17.76 13.40 -16.53
C PRO A 454 -16.60 13.85 -17.41
N LEU A 455 -15.50 14.30 -16.80
CA LEU A 455 -14.30 14.78 -17.50
C LEU A 455 -13.11 13.83 -17.30
N ILE A 456 -12.92 13.32 -16.09
CA ILE A 456 -11.82 12.43 -15.70
C ILE A 456 -12.36 11.00 -15.60
N ASN A 457 -12.16 10.20 -16.62
CA ASN A 457 -12.58 8.80 -16.68
C ASN A 457 -11.73 8.02 -17.67
N VAL A 458 -11.79 6.70 -17.60
CA VAL A 458 -10.99 5.82 -18.46
C VAL A 458 -11.25 6.03 -19.94
N GLU A 459 -12.51 6.21 -20.36
CA GLU A 459 -12.86 6.40 -21.77
C GLU A 459 -12.16 7.64 -22.36
N ASN A 460 -12.10 8.73 -21.60
CA ASN A 460 -11.44 9.97 -22.01
C ASN A 460 -9.92 9.88 -21.92
N GLU A 461 -9.40 9.24 -20.87
CA GLU A 461 -7.98 9.30 -20.51
C GLU A 461 -7.13 8.14 -21.07
N ILE A 462 -7.72 7.05 -21.56
CA ILE A 462 -6.97 5.86 -22.04
C ILE A 462 -5.99 6.18 -23.19
N LYS A 463 -6.19 7.29 -23.89
CA LYS A 463 -5.27 7.84 -24.88
C LYS A 463 -4.69 9.19 -24.46
N GLY A 464 -5.01 9.61 -23.26
CA GLY A 464 -4.56 10.86 -22.66
C GLY A 464 -3.10 10.84 -22.25
N PRO A 465 -2.56 12.00 -21.89
CA PRO A 465 -1.13 12.14 -21.57
C PRO A 465 -0.74 11.37 -20.32
N ILE A 466 -1.60 11.26 -19.30
CA ILE A 466 -1.28 10.57 -18.05
C ILE A 466 -1.17 9.06 -18.29
N PHE A 467 -2.21 8.43 -18.85
CA PHE A 467 -2.22 6.98 -19.09
C PHE A 467 -1.06 6.53 -19.98
N THR A 468 -0.82 7.23 -21.08
CA THR A 468 0.28 6.91 -22.00
C THR A 468 1.65 7.13 -21.37
N PHE A 469 1.77 8.06 -20.42
CA PHE A 469 3.01 8.27 -19.68
C PHE A 469 3.27 7.12 -18.70
N TYR A 470 2.25 6.62 -17.99
CA TYR A 470 2.37 5.41 -17.16
C TYR A 470 2.78 4.19 -17.99
N GLN A 471 2.15 3.98 -19.18
CA GLN A 471 2.57 2.90 -20.10
C GLN A 471 4.06 3.02 -20.45
N LYS A 472 4.54 4.23 -20.74
CA LYS A 472 5.94 4.47 -21.08
C LYS A 472 6.86 4.19 -19.90
N LEU A 473 6.51 4.62 -18.69
CA LEU A 473 7.30 4.34 -17.48
C LEU A 473 7.41 2.84 -17.20
N ILE A 474 6.30 2.11 -17.32
CA ILE A 474 6.25 0.65 -17.14
C ILE A 474 7.11 -0.07 -18.19
N ALA A 475 7.04 0.35 -19.47
CA ALA A 475 7.85 -0.20 -20.53
C ALA A 475 9.36 0.06 -20.30
N LEU A 476 9.73 1.30 -19.98
CA LEU A 476 11.13 1.67 -19.70
C LEU A 476 11.73 0.85 -18.56
N ARG A 477 10.95 0.56 -17.50
CA ARG A 477 11.42 -0.27 -16.38
C ARG A 477 11.75 -1.71 -16.81
N LYS A 478 11.03 -2.25 -17.78
CA LYS A 478 11.26 -3.59 -18.34
C LYS A 478 12.40 -3.62 -19.36
N GLU A 479 12.60 -2.52 -20.08
CA GLU A 479 13.59 -2.40 -21.14
C GLU A 479 14.98 -1.99 -20.63
N LEU A 480 15.04 -1.18 -19.58
CA LEU A 480 16.27 -0.57 -19.07
C LEU A 480 16.63 -1.08 -17.67
N PRO A 481 17.60 -1.99 -17.54
CA PRO A 481 18.02 -2.54 -16.25
C PRO A 481 18.42 -1.48 -15.22
N ILE A 482 18.96 -0.34 -15.65
CA ILE A 482 19.33 0.75 -14.74
C ILE A 482 18.14 1.26 -13.90
N ILE A 483 16.91 1.20 -14.42
CA ILE A 483 15.72 1.61 -13.66
C ILE A 483 15.38 0.56 -12.58
N ALA A 484 15.48 -0.73 -12.90
CA ALA A 484 15.19 -1.81 -11.97
C ALA A 484 16.35 -2.06 -10.98
N GLU A 485 17.61 -2.11 -11.47
CA GLU A 485 18.77 -2.59 -10.72
C GLU A 485 19.70 -1.48 -10.22
N GLY A 486 19.62 -0.27 -10.79
CA GLY A 486 20.57 0.79 -10.50
C GLY A 486 20.60 1.20 -9.03
N SER A 487 21.73 1.72 -8.57
CA SER A 487 21.88 2.35 -7.26
C SER A 487 21.04 3.62 -7.15
N TYR A 488 21.00 4.24 -5.99
CA TYR A 488 20.36 5.54 -5.76
C TYR A 488 21.37 6.50 -5.12
N GLN A 489 21.47 7.72 -5.68
CA GLN A 489 22.23 8.82 -5.08
C GLN A 489 21.39 10.10 -5.14
N PRO A 490 21.36 10.90 -4.05
CA PRO A 490 20.76 12.22 -4.05
C PRO A 490 21.44 13.16 -5.05
N ALA A 491 20.66 14.05 -5.66
CA ALA A 491 21.16 15.12 -6.50
C ALA A 491 20.38 16.41 -6.24
N TYR A 492 20.97 17.57 -6.46
CA TYR A 492 20.35 18.90 -6.27
C TYR A 492 19.70 19.09 -4.89
N GLU A 493 20.34 18.59 -3.84
CA GLU A 493 19.79 18.59 -2.47
C GLU A 493 19.46 20.01 -1.96
N ASP A 494 20.22 21.03 -2.38
CA ASP A 494 19.99 22.42 -1.99
C ASP A 494 18.89 23.13 -2.80
N SER A 495 18.28 22.47 -3.81
CA SER A 495 17.25 23.11 -4.61
C SER A 495 15.94 23.25 -3.82
N PRO A 496 15.31 24.44 -3.79
CA PRO A 496 14.06 24.65 -3.04
C PRO A 496 12.81 24.09 -3.74
N GLN A 497 12.91 23.63 -5.01
CA GLN A 497 11.78 23.22 -5.83
C GLN A 497 12.01 21.88 -6.54
N VAL A 498 13.27 21.44 -6.67
CA VAL A 498 13.59 20.24 -7.45
C VAL A 498 13.92 19.08 -6.54
N TYR A 499 13.21 18.00 -6.71
CA TYR A 499 13.59 16.67 -6.23
C TYR A 499 14.30 15.93 -7.36
N ALA A 500 15.59 15.62 -7.17
CA ALA A 500 16.39 14.96 -8.18
C ALA A 500 17.27 13.87 -7.59
N PHE A 501 17.52 12.84 -8.39
CA PHE A 501 18.39 11.72 -8.01
C PHE A 501 19.11 11.14 -9.22
N GLU A 502 20.21 10.47 -8.95
CA GLU A 502 21.00 9.72 -9.92
C GLU A 502 20.83 8.20 -9.69
N ARG A 503 20.87 7.46 -10.79
CA ARG A 503 20.96 5.99 -10.80
C ARG A 503 22.22 5.60 -11.56
N GLU A 504 22.87 4.52 -11.13
CA GLU A 504 24.02 3.96 -11.82
C GLU A 504 23.92 2.43 -11.91
N TRP A 505 24.18 1.90 -13.10
CA TRP A 505 24.19 0.46 -13.38
C TRP A 505 25.14 0.13 -14.52
N GLN A 506 26.16 -0.71 -14.28
CA GLN A 506 27.10 -1.22 -15.31
C GLN A 506 27.69 -0.15 -16.25
N GLY A 507 28.00 1.01 -15.71
CA GLY A 507 28.57 2.13 -16.47
C GLY A 507 27.55 3.08 -17.11
N GLN A 508 26.26 2.75 -17.06
CA GLN A 508 25.19 3.69 -17.38
C GLN A 508 24.88 4.60 -16.20
N LYS A 509 24.48 5.84 -16.48
CA LYS A 509 24.01 6.82 -15.51
C LYS A 509 22.65 7.40 -15.93
N LEU A 510 21.75 7.55 -14.99
CA LEU A 510 20.44 8.18 -15.20
C LEU A 510 20.26 9.30 -14.18
N LEU A 511 20.02 10.52 -14.65
CA LEU A 511 19.63 11.66 -13.83
C LEU A 511 18.14 11.91 -14.00
N VAL A 512 17.40 12.00 -12.90
CA VAL A 512 15.97 12.32 -12.89
C VAL A 512 15.77 13.63 -12.13
N LEU A 513 15.12 14.60 -12.77
CA LEU A 513 14.82 15.92 -12.24
C LEU A 513 13.31 16.11 -12.19
N ASN A 514 12.75 16.50 -11.04
CA ASN A 514 11.31 16.74 -10.86
C ASN A 514 11.10 18.10 -10.19
N ASN A 515 10.48 19.04 -10.90
CA ASN A 515 10.02 20.29 -10.31
C ASN A 515 8.69 20.05 -9.59
N PHE A 516 8.62 20.29 -8.28
CA PHE A 516 7.43 20.05 -7.45
C PHE A 516 6.50 21.26 -7.32
N TYR A 517 6.73 22.33 -8.10
CA TYR A 517 5.98 23.59 -7.99
C TYR A 517 5.43 24.08 -9.33
N ALA A 518 4.44 24.96 -9.23
CA ALA A 518 3.82 25.65 -10.35
C ALA A 518 4.71 26.76 -10.95
N ASP A 519 5.85 27.05 -10.36
CA ASP A 519 6.80 28.03 -10.87
C ASP A 519 7.92 27.36 -11.66
N PRO A 520 8.32 27.91 -12.81
CA PRO A 520 9.50 27.44 -13.55
C PRO A 520 10.79 27.67 -12.73
N ILE A 521 11.74 26.77 -12.86
CA ILE A 521 13.06 26.88 -12.23
C ILE A 521 14.18 26.55 -13.22
N THR A 522 15.27 27.30 -13.16
CA THR A 522 16.46 27.04 -13.97
C THR A 522 17.48 26.23 -13.17
N VAL A 523 18.02 25.20 -13.79
CA VAL A 523 19.03 24.30 -13.21
C VAL A 523 20.22 24.14 -14.13
N ASP A 524 21.43 24.14 -13.58
CA ASP A 524 22.64 23.75 -14.30
C ASP A 524 22.70 22.22 -14.37
N ILE A 525 22.79 21.67 -15.58
CA ILE A 525 22.90 20.22 -15.75
C ILE A 525 24.30 19.75 -15.35
N LEU A 526 24.35 18.73 -14.49
CA LEU A 526 25.60 18.13 -14.03
C LEU A 526 26.50 17.75 -15.22
N PRO A 527 27.82 18.00 -15.15
CA PRO A 527 28.74 17.81 -16.29
C PRO A 527 28.65 16.43 -16.95
N ASP A 528 28.48 15.38 -16.17
CA ASP A 528 28.38 14.00 -16.66
C ASP A 528 27.17 13.79 -17.60
N TYR A 529 26.12 14.60 -17.48
CA TYR A 529 24.85 14.44 -18.21
C TYR A 529 24.67 15.41 -19.39
N GLN A 530 25.58 16.36 -19.58
CA GLN A 530 25.47 17.40 -20.62
C GLN A 530 25.51 16.83 -22.06
N ASN A 531 26.09 15.62 -22.23
CA ASN A 531 26.11 14.90 -23.51
C ASN A 531 25.16 13.67 -23.52
N GLY A 532 24.27 13.56 -22.54
CA GLY A 532 23.28 12.50 -22.45
C GLY A 532 22.14 12.67 -23.44
N GLN A 533 21.25 11.69 -23.44
CA GLN A 533 20.01 11.76 -24.20
C GLN A 533 18.81 11.92 -23.26
N VAL A 534 17.81 12.68 -23.69
CA VAL A 534 16.54 12.76 -22.98
C VAL A 534 15.82 11.42 -23.14
N LEU A 535 15.71 10.68 -22.04
CA LEU A 535 14.97 9.42 -21.98
C LEU A 535 13.47 9.67 -21.85
N LEU A 536 13.10 10.65 -21.01
CA LEU A 536 11.72 10.96 -20.66
C LEU A 536 11.56 12.45 -20.35
N SER A 537 10.47 13.05 -20.83
CA SER A 537 10.02 14.39 -20.48
C SER A 537 8.49 14.44 -20.62
N ASN A 538 7.79 15.02 -19.64
CA ASN A 538 6.35 15.27 -19.73
C ASN A 538 6.02 16.56 -20.50
N TYR A 539 7.03 17.38 -20.82
CA TYR A 539 6.92 18.55 -21.71
C TYR A 539 7.48 18.31 -23.13
N GLY A 540 7.83 17.07 -23.46
CA GLY A 540 8.30 16.71 -24.81
C GLY A 540 9.68 17.23 -25.18
N LYS A 541 10.52 17.58 -24.21
CA LYS A 541 11.93 17.96 -24.46
C LYS A 541 12.70 16.78 -25.07
N THR A 542 13.58 17.08 -26.03
CA THR A 542 14.41 16.09 -26.73
C THR A 542 15.89 16.45 -26.76
N GLN A 543 16.24 17.64 -26.28
CA GLN A 543 17.61 18.15 -26.27
C GLN A 543 17.99 18.61 -24.86
N ILE A 544 19.28 18.58 -24.59
CA ILE A 544 19.87 18.98 -23.31
C ILE A 544 20.80 20.16 -23.59
N ASP A 545 20.56 21.26 -22.87
CA ASP A 545 21.48 22.41 -22.78
C ASP A 545 22.23 22.34 -21.45
N HIS A 546 23.35 23.01 -21.32
CA HIS A 546 24.10 23.11 -20.06
C HIS A 546 23.26 23.69 -18.93
N VAL A 547 22.32 24.58 -19.27
CA VAL A 547 21.37 25.20 -18.35
C VAL A 547 19.98 24.91 -18.88
N MET A 548 19.13 24.28 -18.07
CA MET A 548 17.76 23.90 -18.43
C MET A 548 16.76 24.67 -17.56
N THR A 549 15.67 25.13 -18.16
CA THR A 549 14.52 25.62 -17.41
C THR A 549 13.51 24.49 -17.31
N LEU A 550 13.23 24.01 -16.09
CA LEU A 550 12.13 23.10 -15.79
C LEU A 550 10.85 23.92 -15.65
N GLN A 551 9.84 23.53 -16.41
CA GLN A 551 8.50 24.12 -16.37
C GLN A 551 7.73 23.70 -15.10
N PRO A 552 6.53 24.25 -14.82
CA PRO A 552 5.68 23.81 -13.73
C PRO A 552 5.47 22.30 -13.73
N TYR A 553 5.75 21.62 -12.60
CA TYR A 553 5.63 20.17 -12.45
C TYR A 553 6.31 19.36 -13.57
N GLU A 554 7.40 19.87 -14.12
CA GLU A 554 8.16 19.14 -15.14
C GLU A 554 8.99 18.03 -14.53
N THR A 555 8.92 16.84 -15.17
CA THR A 555 9.91 15.77 -14.99
C THR A 555 10.78 15.64 -16.24
N LEU A 556 12.09 15.48 -16.01
CA LEU A 556 13.09 15.27 -17.06
C LEU A 556 14.06 14.16 -16.61
N ALA A 557 14.18 13.12 -17.43
CA ALA A 557 15.13 12.05 -17.20
C ALA A 557 16.18 12.02 -18.32
N ILE A 558 17.47 12.02 -17.93
CA ILE A 558 18.62 12.06 -18.82
C ILE A 558 19.47 10.81 -18.65
N LEU A 559 19.66 10.03 -19.73
CA LEU A 559 20.45 8.81 -19.75
C LEU A 559 21.80 9.05 -20.40
N VAL A 560 22.86 8.51 -19.80
CA VAL A 560 24.24 8.51 -20.30
C VAL A 560 24.79 7.09 -20.30
N GLY A 561 25.55 6.74 -21.32
CA GLY A 561 26.11 5.40 -21.55
C GLY A 561 25.32 4.62 -22.59
N GLU A 562 25.95 3.59 -23.18
CA GLU A 562 25.33 2.72 -24.17
C GLU A 562 24.65 1.51 -23.47
N ASN A 563 23.60 0.98 -24.11
CA ASN A 563 22.92 -0.26 -23.67
C ASN A 563 23.78 -1.49 -23.91
#